data_993f2812b7a3c6be519c5ae373777602
#
_entry.id   993f2812b7a3c6be519c5ae373777602
#
_cell.length_a   1.000
_cell.length_b   1.000
_cell.length_c   1.000
_cell.angle_alpha   90.00
_cell.angle_beta   90.00
_cell.angle_gamma   90.00
#
_symmetry.space_group_name_H-M   'P 1'
#
loop_
_entity.id
_entity.type
_entity.pdbx_description
1 polymer ?
#
loop_
_entity_poly.entity_id
_entity_poly.type
_entity_poly.pdbx_seq_one_letter_code
_entity_poly.pdbx_strand_id
1 'polypeptide(L)'
;MKSKWLKIIFSVFLVFSVVSMAQAADPVHLGLNLAITGTGALYCKDGVDAIKLAVEEINSQGGFLGKHPIELFIRDTHTKPDIAVREAKDLILREKVRAILGTYSSACAVAIKPVAQEYKVLHIPAISNSENITKVNFSPYTYQVVPNSYMQAKAVVVGVAELAKKKGWKNYITIASDYEWGRSTQNNTVALLKQLAPDLKLQKEFWPRLGETQFTSYITAIMGQKPDFVIGSVASKDNAAWIKQAKAYGFFEKVPYPGSLISVSELITQSKSLTRGLVGLCRAPFFAHLDVPMMANFVKSFKAKYDRYPSDWAVMEYDAVYVLKQGIEKAGSIDTD
;
A
#
# COMPACT_ATOMS: atom_id res chain seq x y z
N MET A 1 45.80 28.89 59.08
CA MET A 1 45.77 28.36 57.70
C MET A 1 44.94 27.06 57.56
N LYS A 2 43.83 26.87 58.25
CA LYS A 2 43.07 25.61 58.21
C LYS A 2 41.58 25.77 57.86
N SER A 3 41.15 26.96 57.39
CA SER A 3 39.68 27.17 57.14
C SER A 3 39.30 27.49 55.69
N LYS A 4 40.27 27.55 54.76
CA LYS A 4 39.97 27.83 53.35
C LYS A 4 39.78 26.63 52.45
N TRP A 5 40.20 25.48 52.88
CA TRP A 5 40.09 24.21 52.11
C TRP A 5 38.75 23.49 52.27
N LEU A 6 38.00 23.78 53.35
CA LEU A 6 36.71 23.14 53.60
C LEU A 6 35.56 23.74 52.81
N LYS A 7 35.73 24.97 52.28
CA LYS A 7 34.70 25.63 51.47
C LYS A 7 34.74 25.27 49.99
N ILE A 8 35.87 24.76 49.50
CA ILE A 8 36.02 24.36 48.08
C ILE A 8 35.47 22.95 47.83
N ILE A 9 35.46 22.07 48.82
CA ILE A 9 34.94 20.69 48.70
C ILE A 9 33.40 20.69 48.69
N PHE A 10 32.75 21.66 49.31
CA PHE A 10 31.27 21.73 49.34
C PHE A 10 30.65 22.35 48.09
N SER A 11 31.41 23.12 47.29
CA SER A 11 30.93 23.73 46.03
C SER A 11 31.06 22.80 44.83
N VAL A 12 31.84 21.71 44.89
CA VAL A 12 32.01 20.75 43.79
C VAL A 12 30.96 19.63 43.85
N PHE A 13 30.28 19.45 44.98
CA PHE A 13 29.26 18.39 45.12
C PHE A 13 27.82 18.82 44.78
N LEU A 14 27.58 20.09 44.44
CA LEU A 14 26.23 20.60 44.13
C LEU A 14 25.98 20.81 42.63
N VAL A 15 26.88 20.33 41.74
CA VAL A 15 26.69 20.35 40.28
C VAL A 15 26.32 18.95 39.74
N PHE A 16 26.15 17.98 40.63
CA PHE A 16 25.69 16.67 40.22
C PHE A 16 24.18 16.55 40.42
N SER A 17 23.49 16.27 39.30
CA SER A 17 22.18 15.59 39.26
C SER A 17 20.94 16.48 39.23
N VAL A 18 20.79 17.30 38.18
CA VAL A 18 19.51 17.30 37.51
C VAL A 18 19.73 16.69 36.13
N VAL A 19 20.10 15.44 36.11
CA VAL A 19 19.67 14.56 35.02
C VAL A 19 18.18 14.42 35.26
N SER A 20 17.39 15.31 34.70
CA SER A 20 15.98 15.06 34.51
C SER A 20 15.91 13.74 33.77
N MET A 21 15.61 12.66 34.47
CA MET A 21 15.05 11.47 33.85
C MET A 21 13.79 12.00 33.17
N ALA A 22 13.91 12.38 31.89
CA ALA A 22 12.76 12.56 31.04
C ALA A 22 12.05 11.19 31.11
N GLN A 23 11.04 11.10 31.98
CA GLN A 23 10.21 9.91 32.07
C GLN A 23 9.62 9.76 30.69
N ALA A 24 10.01 8.71 29.96
CA ALA A 24 9.44 8.42 28.67
C ALA A 24 7.91 8.40 28.87
N ALA A 25 7.20 9.18 28.10
CA ALA A 25 5.75 9.16 28.13
C ALA A 25 5.28 7.76 27.69
N ASP A 26 4.05 7.41 28.06
CA ASP A 26 3.45 6.12 27.69
C ASP A 26 3.58 5.88 26.18
N PRO A 27 3.89 4.65 25.75
CA PRO A 27 4.03 4.32 24.35
C PRO A 27 2.70 4.50 23.60
N VAL A 28 2.79 4.89 22.33
CA VAL A 28 1.65 4.89 21.42
C VAL A 28 1.59 3.53 20.73
N HIS A 29 0.51 2.81 20.92
CA HIS A 29 0.28 1.53 20.28
C HIS A 29 -0.26 1.75 18.87
N LEU A 30 0.43 1.18 17.87
CA LEU A 30 -0.01 1.11 16.48
C LEU A 30 -0.38 -0.32 16.10
N GLY A 31 -1.51 -0.49 15.46
CA GLY A 31 -1.91 -1.75 14.85
C GLY A 31 -1.49 -1.81 13.39
N LEU A 32 -0.99 -2.95 12.95
CA LEU A 32 -0.78 -3.28 11.54
C LEU A 32 -1.64 -4.48 11.19
N ASN A 33 -2.62 -4.27 10.30
CA ASN A 33 -3.57 -5.31 9.88
C ASN A 33 -3.39 -5.59 8.37
N LEU A 34 -2.39 -6.41 8.02
CA LEU A 34 -2.01 -6.73 6.65
C LEU A 34 -2.21 -8.21 6.31
N ALA A 35 -2.17 -8.54 5.02
CA ALA A 35 -2.19 -9.92 4.54
C ALA A 35 -0.78 -10.54 4.62
N ILE A 36 -0.39 -11.02 5.81
CA ILE A 36 0.90 -11.69 6.02
C ILE A 36 0.94 -13.01 5.29
N THR A 37 -0.20 -13.70 5.24
CA THR A 37 -0.41 -14.92 4.46
C THR A 37 -1.57 -14.74 3.46
N GLY A 38 -1.84 -15.74 2.63
CA GLY A 38 -2.88 -15.70 1.62
C GLY A 38 -2.46 -15.00 0.31
N THR A 39 -3.45 -14.52 -0.46
CA THR A 39 -3.25 -13.97 -1.81
C THR A 39 -2.39 -12.71 -1.81
N GLY A 40 -2.56 -11.84 -0.80
CA GLY A 40 -1.83 -10.57 -0.68
C GLY A 40 -0.39 -10.67 -0.17
N ALA A 41 0.05 -11.83 0.32
CA ALA A 41 1.32 -11.98 1.04
C ALA A 41 2.56 -11.47 0.28
N LEU A 42 2.57 -11.66 -1.06
CA LEU A 42 3.69 -11.20 -1.91
C LEU A 42 3.94 -9.70 -1.78
N TYR A 43 2.88 -8.91 -1.68
CA TYR A 43 2.96 -7.44 -1.62
C TYR A 43 3.18 -6.92 -0.20
N CYS A 44 2.64 -7.65 0.79
CA CYS A 44 2.65 -7.17 2.18
C CYS A 44 3.98 -7.38 2.90
N LYS A 45 4.81 -8.33 2.47
CA LYS A 45 6.10 -8.60 3.12
C LYS A 45 6.97 -7.34 3.22
N ASP A 46 7.17 -6.67 2.11
CA ASP A 46 7.98 -5.45 2.06
C ASP A 46 7.32 -4.30 2.84
N GLY A 47 5.99 -4.23 2.83
CA GLY A 47 5.22 -3.26 3.61
C GLY A 47 5.42 -3.41 5.12
N VAL A 48 5.39 -4.65 5.63
CA VAL A 48 5.70 -4.94 7.04
C VAL A 48 7.11 -4.48 7.43
N ASP A 49 8.09 -4.79 6.59
CA ASP A 49 9.47 -4.40 6.83
C ASP A 49 9.64 -2.87 6.79
N ALA A 50 8.94 -2.20 5.88
CA ALA A 50 8.97 -0.74 5.76
C ALA A 50 8.34 -0.03 6.97
N ILE A 51 7.22 -0.52 7.48
CA ILE A 51 6.60 0.01 8.71
C ILE A 51 7.52 -0.18 9.92
N LYS A 52 8.14 -1.37 10.06
CA LYS A 52 9.13 -1.61 11.14
C LYS A 52 10.30 -0.64 11.06
N LEU A 53 10.81 -0.38 9.84
CA LEU A 53 11.89 0.59 9.65
C LEU A 53 11.44 2.00 10.05
N ALA A 54 10.26 2.46 9.60
CA ALA A 54 9.72 3.77 9.96
C ALA A 54 9.54 3.92 11.48
N VAL A 55 9.00 2.89 12.15
CA VAL A 55 8.83 2.88 13.61
C VAL A 55 10.17 2.97 14.34
N GLU A 56 11.18 2.23 13.90
CA GLU A 56 12.52 2.30 14.49
C GLU A 56 13.16 3.68 14.30
N GLU A 57 13.06 4.25 13.10
CA GLU A 57 13.60 5.59 12.81
C GLU A 57 12.93 6.66 13.68
N ILE A 58 11.61 6.62 13.81
CA ILE A 58 10.85 7.56 14.66
C ILE A 58 11.19 7.34 16.13
N ASN A 59 11.28 6.10 16.60
CA ASN A 59 11.64 5.80 17.99
C ASN A 59 13.07 6.22 18.33
N SER A 60 14.00 6.14 17.38
CA SER A 60 15.38 6.63 17.59
C SER A 60 15.45 8.15 17.84
N GLN A 61 14.39 8.87 17.44
CA GLN A 61 14.21 10.32 17.64
C GLN A 61 13.32 10.65 18.85
N GLY A 62 12.99 9.66 19.69
CA GLY A 62 12.15 9.82 20.88
C GLY A 62 10.66 9.51 20.65
N GLY A 63 10.28 8.96 19.49
CA GLY A 63 8.90 8.62 19.18
C GLY A 63 8.06 9.81 18.70
N PHE A 64 6.75 9.69 18.75
CA PHE A 64 5.84 10.78 18.41
C PHE A 64 5.98 11.95 19.39
N LEU A 65 5.95 13.16 18.87
CA LEU A 65 6.18 14.41 19.62
C LEU A 65 7.52 14.42 20.39
N GLY A 66 8.49 13.57 19.99
CA GLY A 66 9.79 13.46 20.64
C GLY A 66 9.76 12.85 22.04
N LYS A 67 8.66 12.23 22.47
CA LYS A 67 8.48 11.69 23.84
C LYS A 67 7.65 10.42 23.95
N HIS A 68 6.85 10.07 22.93
CA HIS A 68 5.98 8.90 22.93
C HIS A 68 6.55 7.81 22.01
N PRO A 69 7.28 6.81 22.53
CA PRO A 69 7.73 5.67 21.73
C PRO A 69 6.55 4.95 21.08
N ILE A 70 6.78 4.35 19.93
CA ILE A 70 5.77 3.58 19.20
C ILE A 70 5.96 2.09 19.53
N GLU A 71 4.89 1.42 19.90
CA GLU A 71 4.81 -0.04 20.00
C GLU A 71 3.91 -0.58 18.89
N LEU A 72 4.43 -1.53 18.09
CA LEU A 72 3.75 -2.03 16.89
C LEU A 72 3.18 -3.44 17.11
N PHE A 73 1.87 -3.59 16.92
CA PHE A 73 1.14 -4.84 17.01
C PHE A 73 0.70 -5.31 15.63
N ILE A 74 1.12 -6.50 15.21
CA ILE A 74 0.89 -7.01 13.87
C ILE A 74 -0.16 -8.13 13.89
N ARG A 75 -1.12 -8.08 12.97
CA ARG A 75 -2.17 -9.09 12.76
C ARG A 75 -2.26 -9.46 11.28
N ASP A 76 -2.63 -10.72 11.02
CA ASP A 76 -2.77 -11.27 9.67
C ASP A 76 -4.24 -11.33 9.25
N THR A 77 -4.60 -10.62 8.19
CA THR A 77 -5.95 -10.62 7.62
C THR A 77 -6.25 -11.86 6.77
N HIS A 78 -5.24 -12.64 6.40
CA HIS A 78 -5.36 -13.71 5.39
C HIS A 78 -6.05 -13.26 4.08
N THR A 79 -6.10 -11.96 3.80
CA THR A 79 -6.86 -11.35 2.69
C THR A 79 -8.38 -11.53 2.83
N LYS A 80 -8.91 -11.81 4.03
CA LYS A 80 -10.32 -12.10 4.31
C LYS A 80 -10.97 -10.99 5.15
N PRO A 81 -12.10 -10.39 4.71
CA PRO A 81 -12.74 -9.30 5.42
C PRO A 81 -13.22 -9.63 6.83
N ASP A 82 -13.78 -10.83 7.05
CA ASP A 82 -14.24 -11.31 8.36
C ASP A 82 -13.07 -11.43 9.36
N ILE A 83 -11.94 -11.98 8.91
CA ILE A 83 -10.72 -12.05 9.71
C ILE A 83 -10.18 -10.65 9.98
N ALA A 84 -10.11 -9.78 8.97
CA ALA A 84 -9.62 -8.42 9.11
C ALA A 84 -10.42 -7.62 10.17
N VAL A 85 -11.74 -7.77 10.19
CA VAL A 85 -12.63 -7.16 11.21
C VAL A 85 -12.34 -7.71 12.59
N ARG A 86 -12.20 -9.03 12.75
CA ARG A 86 -11.88 -9.66 14.03
C ARG A 86 -10.54 -9.17 14.57
N GLU A 87 -9.52 -9.17 13.74
CA GLU A 87 -8.17 -8.73 14.11
C GLU A 87 -8.11 -7.22 14.41
N ALA A 88 -8.89 -6.40 13.69
CA ALA A 88 -9.02 -4.98 13.99
C ALA A 88 -9.63 -4.75 15.38
N LYS A 89 -10.70 -5.50 15.72
CA LYS A 89 -11.29 -5.43 17.06
C LYS A 89 -10.33 -5.90 18.15
N ASP A 90 -9.55 -6.94 17.90
CA ASP A 90 -8.51 -7.42 18.81
C ASP A 90 -7.43 -6.32 19.05
N LEU A 91 -6.93 -5.70 18.01
CA LEU A 91 -6.00 -4.56 18.09
C LEU A 91 -6.57 -3.40 18.93
N ILE A 92 -7.84 -3.06 18.72
CA ILE A 92 -8.49 -1.95 19.41
C ILE A 92 -8.75 -2.29 20.88
N LEU A 93 -9.35 -3.45 21.16
CA LEU A 93 -9.89 -3.77 22.48
C LEU A 93 -8.84 -4.33 23.44
N ARG A 94 -7.86 -5.10 22.94
CA ARG A 94 -6.81 -5.69 23.76
C ARG A 94 -5.55 -4.85 23.76
N GLU A 95 -5.02 -4.52 22.58
CA GLU A 95 -3.76 -3.78 22.46
C GLU A 95 -3.95 -2.27 22.60
N LYS A 96 -5.20 -1.76 22.60
CA LYS A 96 -5.53 -0.33 22.76
C LYS A 96 -4.82 0.56 21.74
N VAL A 97 -4.75 0.12 20.48
CA VAL A 97 -4.09 0.88 19.42
C VAL A 97 -4.81 2.19 19.14
N ARG A 98 -4.05 3.26 18.84
CA ARG A 98 -4.55 4.58 18.44
C ARG A 98 -4.83 4.69 16.97
N ALA A 99 -4.11 3.89 16.15
CA ALA A 99 -4.32 3.81 14.71
C ALA A 99 -4.10 2.38 14.23
N ILE A 100 -4.80 2.01 13.14
CA ILE A 100 -4.62 0.77 12.39
C ILE A 100 -4.08 1.13 11.02
N LEU A 101 -2.87 0.70 10.70
CA LEU A 101 -2.24 0.77 9.39
C LEU A 101 -2.62 -0.47 8.57
N GLY A 102 -2.59 -0.35 7.25
CA GLY A 102 -3.04 -1.40 6.33
C GLY A 102 -4.48 -1.11 5.90
N THR A 103 -5.08 -1.87 5.10
CA THR A 103 -4.91 -3.27 4.71
C THR A 103 -4.37 -3.43 3.29
N TYR A 104 -4.15 -4.70 2.86
CA TYR A 104 -3.92 -5.03 1.44
C TYR A 104 -5.23 -5.02 0.62
N SER A 105 -6.22 -5.77 1.07
CA SER A 105 -7.49 -5.93 0.36
C SER A 105 -8.43 -4.76 0.61
N SER A 106 -8.93 -4.14 -0.46
CA SER A 106 -9.93 -3.07 -0.35
C SER A 106 -11.24 -3.55 0.29
N ALA A 107 -11.62 -4.82 0.11
CA ALA A 107 -12.75 -5.40 0.82
C ALA A 107 -12.52 -5.45 2.34
N CYS A 108 -11.29 -5.75 2.78
CA CYS A 108 -10.91 -5.68 4.19
C CYS A 108 -10.98 -4.23 4.71
N ALA A 109 -10.46 -3.26 3.95
CA ALA A 109 -10.51 -1.86 4.36
C ALA A 109 -11.95 -1.33 4.50
N VAL A 110 -12.81 -1.64 3.54
CA VAL A 110 -14.24 -1.29 3.60
C VAL A 110 -14.92 -1.93 4.81
N ALA A 111 -14.58 -3.17 5.15
CA ALA A 111 -15.15 -3.88 6.29
C ALA A 111 -14.65 -3.35 7.65
N ILE A 112 -13.39 -2.90 7.74
CA ILE A 112 -12.82 -2.31 8.97
C ILE A 112 -13.35 -0.90 9.24
N LYS A 113 -13.64 -0.13 8.20
CA LYS A 113 -14.05 1.28 8.32
C LYS A 113 -15.15 1.55 9.37
N PRO A 114 -16.29 0.81 9.40
CA PRO A 114 -17.29 1.02 10.45
C PRO A 114 -16.79 0.68 11.86
N VAL A 115 -15.89 -0.30 12.00
CA VAL A 115 -15.25 -0.62 13.29
C VAL A 115 -14.37 0.53 13.76
N ALA A 116 -13.52 1.05 12.88
CA ALA A 116 -12.67 2.20 13.18
C ALA A 116 -13.49 3.43 13.63
N GLN A 117 -14.62 3.67 12.97
CA GLN A 117 -15.56 4.74 13.33
C GLN A 117 -16.25 4.49 14.66
N GLU A 118 -16.73 3.28 14.92
CA GLU A 118 -17.39 2.88 16.18
C GLU A 118 -16.49 3.13 17.39
N TYR A 119 -15.21 2.76 17.27
CA TYR A 119 -14.25 2.88 18.36
C TYR A 119 -13.38 4.16 18.30
N LYS A 120 -13.64 5.06 17.34
CA LYS A 120 -12.89 6.31 17.13
C LYS A 120 -11.37 6.10 17.00
N VAL A 121 -10.96 5.06 16.29
CA VAL A 121 -9.57 4.71 16.02
C VAL A 121 -9.24 5.06 14.56
N LEU A 122 -8.11 5.69 14.31
CA LEU A 122 -7.70 6.00 12.96
C LEU A 122 -7.43 4.72 12.15
N HIS A 123 -7.97 4.66 10.93
CA HIS A 123 -7.67 3.61 9.96
C HIS A 123 -7.01 4.24 8.74
N ILE A 124 -5.78 3.81 8.44
CA ILE A 124 -4.93 4.41 7.41
C ILE A 124 -4.55 3.33 6.37
N PRO A 125 -5.43 3.08 5.38
CA PRO A 125 -5.11 2.22 4.25
C PRO A 125 -3.99 2.81 3.38
N ALA A 126 -2.91 2.05 3.16
CA ALA A 126 -1.77 2.45 2.35
C ALA A 126 -1.58 1.59 1.09
N ILE A 127 -2.15 0.38 1.04
CA ILE A 127 -2.13 -0.48 -0.15
C ILE A 127 -3.51 -0.58 -0.78
N SER A 128 -4.53 -0.88 0.04
CA SER A 128 -5.92 -0.96 -0.43
C SER A 128 -6.40 0.39 -0.91
N ASN A 129 -6.92 0.45 -2.14
CA ASN A 129 -7.15 1.73 -2.79
C ASN A 129 -8.46 1.87 -3.56
N SER A 130 -9.46 1.00 -3.33
CA SER A 130 -10.80 1.25 -3.86
C SER A 130 -11.29 2.64 -3.41
N GLU A 131 -11.88 3.40 -4.32
CA GLU A 131 -12.47 4.70 -3.97
C GLU A 131 -13.64 4.57 -2.98
N ASN A 132 -14.27 3.40 -2.88
CA ASN A 132 -15.34 3.13 -1.93
C ASN A 132 -14.88 3.17 -0.46
N ILE A 133 -13.56 3.08 -0.21
CA ILE A 133 -13.02 3.22 1.13
C ILE A 133 -13.33 4.60 1.71
N THR A 134 -13.27 5.65 0.89
CA THR A 134 -13.49 7.04 1.35
C THR A 134 -14.73 7.71 0.75
N LYS A 135 -15.21 7.28 -0.42
CA LYS A 135 -16.37 7.91 -1.09
C LYS A 135 -17.72 7.41 -0.58
N VAL A 136 -17.82 6.13 -0.24
CA VAL A 136 -19.08 5.53 0.20
C VAL A 136 -19.10 5.44 1.71
N ASN A 137 -20.18 5.91 2.35
CA ASN A 137 -20.31 5.94 3.81
C ASN A 137 -19.09 6.59 4.46
N PHE A 138 -18.92 7.89 4.24
CA PHE A 138 -17.81 8.68 4.78
C PHE A 138 -17.56 8.39 6.27
N SER A 139 -16.30 8.28 6.66
CA SER A 139 -15.88 8.17 8.05
C SER A 139 -14.74 9.17 8.33
N PRO A 140 -14.84 9.98 9.37
CA PRO A 140 -13.76 10.88 9.77
C PRO A 140 -12.55 10.17 10.37
N TYR A 141 -12.63 8.85 10.55
CA TYR A 141 -11.54 8.03 11.09
C TYR A 141 -10.84 7.16 10.04
N THR A 142 -11.16 7.34 8.74
CA THR A 142 -10.50 6.57 7.67
C THR A 142 -9.86 7.49 6.65
N TYR A 143 -8.53 7.44 6.54
CA TYR A 143 -7.70 8.28 5.68
C TYR A 143 -6.88 7.42 4.73
N GLN A 144 -7.18 7.48 3.45
CA GLN A 144 -6.46 6.75 2.41
C GLN A 144 -5.25 7.57 1.94
N VAL A 145 -4.04 7.04 2.13
CA VAL A 145 -2.77 7.70 1.80
C VAL A 145 -2.13 7.19 0.51
N VAL A 146 -2.92 6.60 -0.36
CA VAL A 146 -2.51 6.02 -1.64
C VAL A 146 -3.43 6.52 -2.76
N PRO A 147 -2.96 6.65 -4.02
CA PRO A 147 -3.84 6.96 -5.14
C PRO A 147 -5.00 5.97 -5.20
N ASN A 148 -6.23 6.48 -5.18
CA ASN A 148 -7.42 5.62 -5.23
C ASN A 148 -7.61 4.96 -6.60
N SER A 149 -8.57 4.03 -6.71
CA SER A 149 -8.82 3.27 -7.94
C SER A 149 -9.23 4.15 -9.12
N TYR A 150 -9.90 5.28 -8.90
CA TYR A 150 -10.18 6.26 -9.96
C TYR A 150 -8.90 6.93 -10.49
N MET A 151 -8.03 7.40 -9.59
CA MET A 151 -6.75 8.01 -9.98
C MET A 151 -5.89 7.00 -10.74
N GLN A 152 -5.83 5.76 -10.27
CA GLN A 152 -5.12 4.67 -10.93
C GLN A 152 -5.69 4.40 -12.33
N ALA A 153 -7.01 4.24 -12.44
CA ALA A 153 -7.67 4.00 -13.71
C ALA A 153 -7.47 5.17 -14.69
N LYS A 154 -7.52 6.42 -14.20
CA LYS A 154 -7.32 7.61 -15.03
C LYS A 154 -5.89 7.66 -15.59
N ALA A 155 -4.88 7.37 -14.78
CA ALA A 155 -3.49 7.33 -15.25
C ALA A 155 -3.29 6.29 -16.37
N VAL A 156 -3.90 5.10 -16.21
CA VAL A 156 -3.89 4.05 -17.24
C VAL A 156 -4.62 4.48 -18.50
N VAL A 157 -5.85 4.98 -18.35
CA VAL A 157 -6.75 5.28 -19.48
C VAL A 157 -6.20 6.40 -20.36
N VAL A 158 -5.59 7.44 -19.79
CA VAL A 158 -4.96 8.52 -20.57
C VAL A 158 -3.91 7.95 -21.53
N GLY A 159 -2.99 7.13 -21.00
CA GLY A 159 -1.95 6.53 -21.85
C GLY A 159 -2.50 5.51 -22.86
N VAL A 160 -3.49 4.72 -22.46
CA VAL A 160 -4.14 3.73 -23.35
C VAL A 160 -4.94 4.39 -24.46
N ALA A 161 -5.66 5.48 -24.17
CA ALA A 161 -6.43 6.23 -25.17
C ALA A 161 -5.53 6.82 -26.26
N GLU A 162 -4.40 7.42 -25.88
CA GLU A 162 -3.40 7.93 -26.80
C GLU A 162 -2.77 6.80 -27.65
N LEU A 163 -2.43 5.70 -27.00
CA LEU A 163 -1.86 4.54 -27.68
C LEU A 163 -2.86 3.92 -28.65
N ALA A 164 -4.13 3.79 -28.25
CA ALA A 164 -5.20 3.27 -29.11
C ALA A 164 -5.41 4.14 -30.36
N LYS A 165 -5.43 5.47 -30.18
CA LYS A 165 -5.51 6.42 -31.29
C LYS A 165 -4.31 6.26 -32.24
N LYS A 166 -3.09 6.18 -31.72
CA LYS A 166 -1.86 6.02 -32.53
C LYS A 166 -1.84 4.69 -33.29
N LYS A 167 -2.40 3.63 -32.70
CA LYS A 167 -2.42 2.27 -33.28
C LYS A 167 -3.66 1.98 -34.13
N GLY A 168 -4.66 2.86 -34.13
CA GLY A 168 -5.94 2.65 -34.80
C GLY A 168 -6.81 1.57 -34.15
N TRP A 169 -6.62 1.27 -32.88
CA TRP A 169 -7.40 0.27 -32.14
C TRP A 169 -8.84 0.71 -31.97
N LYS A 170 -9.77 -0.27 -32.02
CA LYS A 170 -11.22 -0.04 -31.92
C LYS A 170 -11.90 -0.89 -30.88
N ASN A 171 -11.38 -2.06 -30.58
CA ASN A 171 -12.04 -3.04 -29.72
C ASN A 171 -11.13 -3.46 -28.57
N TYR A 172 -11.69 -3.53 -27.38
CA TYR A 172 -10.93 -3.98 -26.21
C TYR A 172 -11.70 -4.93 -25.32
N ILE A 173 -10.96 -5.67 -24.52
CA ILE A 173 -11.45 -6.55 -23.47
C ILE A 173 -10.81 -6.12 -22.15
N THR A 174 -11.51 -6.32 -21.05
CA THR A 174 -10.94 -6.16 -19.71
C THR A 174 -10.92 -7.48 -18.96
N ILE A 175 -9.92 -7.65 -18.08
CA ILE A 175 -9.83 -8.77 -17.14
C ILE A 175 -9.43 -8.24 -15.78
N ALA A 176 -10.22 -8.51 -14.72
CA ALA A 176 -9.95 -8.03 -13.37
C ALA A 176 -10.35 -9.06 -12.33
N SER A 177 -9.62 -9.13 -11.23
CA SER A 177 -9.98 -10.00 -10.11
C SER A 177 -11.32 -9.61 -9.52
N ASP A 178 -12.22 -10.59 -9.33
CA ASP A 178 -13.58 -10.39 -8.82
C ASP A 178 -13.61 -10.13 -7.32
N TYR A 179 -13.25 -8.93 -6.92
CA TYR A 179 -13.37 -8.40 -5.56
C TYR A 179 -13.37 -6.86 -5.57
N GLU A 180 -13.50 -6.23 -4.42
CA GLU A 180 -13.73 -4.79 -4.27
C GLU A 180 -12.80 -3.90 -5.12
N TRP A 181 -11.48 -4.12 -5.05
CA TRP A 181 -10.52 -3.33 -5.83
C TRP A 181 -10.64 -3.57 -7.33
N GLY A 182 -10.71 -4.84 -7.74
CA GLY A 182 -10.81 -5.19 -9.17
C GLY A 182 -12.07 -4.61 -9.79
N ARG A 183 -13.21 -4.71 -9.10
CA ARG A 183 -14.49 -4.11 -9.51
C ARG A 183 -14.38 -2.60 -9.62
N SER A 184 -13.89 -1.93 -8.57
CA SER A 184 -13.74 -0.48 -8.54
C SER A 184 -12.81 0.02 -9.65
N THR A 185 -11.65 -0.62 -9.84
CA THR A 185 -10.68 -0.21 -10.86
C THR A 185 -11.21 -0.42 -12.28
N GLN A 186 -11.79 -1.60 -12.56
CA GLN A 186 -12.30 -1.89 -13.91
C GLN A 186 -13.51 -1.03 -14.26
N ASN A 187 -14.46 -0.81 -13.34
CA ASN A 187 -15.60 0.08 -13.58
C ASN A 187 -15.14 1.50 -13.91
N ASN A 188 -14.17 2.03 -13.17
CA ASN A 188 -13.57 3.34 -13.48
C ASN A 188 -12.85 3.34 -14.83
N THR A 189 -12.12 2.28 -15.15
CA THR A 189 -11.42 2.14 -16.45
C THR A 189 -12.40 2.17 -17.61
N VAL A 190 -13.48 1.39 -17.55
CA VAL A 190 -14.51 1.36 -18.60
C VAL A 190 -15.23 2.70 -18.71
N ALA A 191 -15.62 3.32 -17.60
CA ALA A 191 -16.27 4.63 -17.60
C ALA A 191 -15.38 5.73 -18.20
N LEU A 192 -14.09 5.74 -17.82
CA LEU A 192 -13.13 6.72 -18.34
C LEU A 192 -12.80 6.50 -19.83
N LEU A 193 -12.70 5.24 -20.29
CA LEU A 193 -12.53 4.95 -21.73
C LEU A 193 -13.72 5.43 -22.54
N LYS A 194 -14.96 5.23 -22.06
CA LYS A 194 -16.16 5.77 -22.71
C LYS A 194 -16.13 7.30 -22.83
N GLN A 195 -15.53 7.98 -21.85
CA GLN A 195 -15.41 9.44 -21.83
C GLN A 195 -14.26 9.96 -22.69
N LEU A 196 -13.07 9.35 -22.60
CA LEU A 196 -11.83 9.88 -23.19
C LEU A 196 -11.52 9.27 -24.56
N ALA A 197 -12.07 8.12 -24.88
CA ALA A 197 -11.90 7.42 -26.15
C ALA A 197 -13.21 6.74 -26.58
N PRO A 198 -14.27 7.53 -26.90
CA PRO A 198 -15.61 7.03 -27.16
C PRO A 198 -15.72 6.09 -28.39
N ASP A 199 -14.73 6.14 -29.28
CA ASP A 199 -14.64 5.24 -30.43
C ASP A 199 -14.25 3.80 -30.07
N LEU A 200 -13.74 3.58 -28.86
CA LEU A 200 -13.36 2.26 -28.38
C LEU A 200 -14.59 1.47 -27.92
N LYS A 201 -14.72 0.24 -28.38
CA LYS A 201 -15.83 -0.66 -28.05
C LYS A 201 -15.36 -1.75 -27.10
N LEU A 202 -15.99 -1.82 -25.93
CA LEU A 202 -15.81 -2.94 -24.99
C LEU A 202 -16.50 -4.18 -25.57
N GLN A 203 -15.73 -5.22 -25.85
CA GLN A 203 -16.27 -6.50 -26.34
C GLN A 203 -16.75 -7.37 -25.20
N LYS A 204 -15.94 -7.48 -24.13
CA LYS A 204 -16.24 -8.35 -22.99
C LYS A 204 -15.44 -7.94 -21.74
N GLU A 205 -16.00 -8.27 -20.58
CA GLU A 205 -15.34 -8.20 -19.29
C GLU A 205 -15.16 -9.61 -18.74
N PHE A 206 -13.96 -9.90 -18.24
CA PHE A 206 -13.65 -11.15 -17.57
C PHE A 206 -13.37 -10.90 -16.09
N TRP A 207 -13.92 -11.79 -15.23
CA TRP A 207 -13.89 -11.65 -13.79
C TRP A 207 -13.41 -12.93 -13.12
N PRO A 208 -12.09 -13.28 -13.20
CA PRO A 208 -11.55 -14.36 -12.41
C PRO A 208 -11.72 -14.07 -10.91
N ARG A 209 -12.11 -15.08 -10.14
CA ARG A 209 -12.22 -14.95 -8.67
C ARG A 209 -10.87 -14.56 -8.06
N LEU A 210 -10.88 -13.84 -6.94
CA LEU A 210 -9.67 -13.60 -6.18
C LEU A 210 -9.10 -14.93 -5.67
N GLY A 211 -7.82 -15.19 -5.91
CA GLY A 211 -7.15 -16.45 -5.65
C GLY A 211 -7.20 -17.43 -6.82
N GLU A 212 -7.58 -16.97 -8.02
CA GLU A 212 -7.54 -17.81 -9.23
C GLU A 212 -6.11 -18.17 -9.60
N THR A 213 -5.90 -19.44 -9.91
CA THR A 213 -4.59 -19.98 -10.30
C THR A 213 -4.56 -20.55 -11.72
N GLN A 214 -5.74 -20.69 -12.37
CA GLN A 214 -5.90 -21.33 -13.67
C GLN A 214 -6.51 -20.36 -14.66
N PHE A 215 -5.68 -19.77 -15.52
CA PHE A 215 -6.09 -18.75 -16.47
C PHE A 215 -6.26 -19.23 -17.91
N THR A 216 -6.00 -20.51 -18.19
CA THR A 216 -6.05 -21.08 -19.56
C THR A 216 -7.38 -20.80 -20.27
N SER A 217 -8.52 -20.97 -19.60
CA SER A 217 -9.85 -20.72 -20.18
C SER A 217 -10.05 -19.23 -20.52
N TYR A 218 -9.59 -18.34 -19.67
CA TYR A 218 -9.65 -16.90 -19.93
C TYR A 218 -8.74 -16.52 -21.10
N ILE A 219 -7.50 -17.03 -21.15
CA ILE A 219 -6.53 -16.77 -22.21
C ILE A 219 -7.09 -17.20 -23.58
N THR A 220 -7.59 -18.43 -23.69
CA THR A 220 -8.15 -18.96 -24.93
C THR A 220 -9.39 -18.23 -25.38
N ALA A 221 -10.29 -17.88 -24.43
CA ALA A 221 -11.50 -17.11 -24.71
C ALA A 221 -11.18 -15.70 -25.21
N ILE A 222 -10.21 -15.00 -24.60
CA ILE A 222 -9.79 -13.67 -25.03
C ILE A 222 -9.15 -13.74 -26.42
N MET A 223 -8.22 -14.66 -26.64
CA MET A 223 -7.54 -14.81 -27.94
C MET A 223 -8.53 -15.15 -29.06
N GLY A 224 -9.58 -15.95 -28.75
CA GLY A 224 -10.63 -16.30 -29.70
C GLY A 224 -11.48 -15.11 -30.15
N GLN A 225 -11.63 -14.06 -29.31
CA GLN A 225 -12.38 -12.84 -29.62
C GLN A 225 -11.56 -11.82 -30.44
N LYS A 226 -10.24 -12.01 -30.55
CA LYS A 226 -9.33 -11.17 -31.32
C LYS A 226 -9.49 -9.66 -31.01
N PRO A 227 -9.41 -9.24 -29.73
CA PRO A 227 -9.44 -7.82 -29.42
C PRO A 227 -8.18 -7.12 -29.92
N ASP A 228 -8.25 -5.81 -30.14
CA ASP A 228 -7.08 -5.01 -30.47
C ASP A 228 -6.12 -4.90 -29.27
N PHE A 229 -6.68 -4.90 -28.05
CA PHE A 229 -5.90 -4.93 -26.81
C PHE A 229 -6.74 -5.41 -25.62
N VAL A 230 -6.05 -5.70 -24.52
CA VAL A 230 -6.66 -6.06 -23.22
C VAL A 230 -6.11 -5.18 -22.12
N ILE A 231 -6.97 -4.69 -21.23
CA ILE A 231 -6.56 -4.03 -19.99
C ILE A 231 -6.77 -4.97 -18.81
N GLY A 232 -5.75 -5.11 -17.95
CA GLY A 232 -5.79 -6.01 -16.80
C GLY A 232 -5.73 -5.31 -15.45
N SER A 233 -6.58 -5.77 -14.52
CA SER A 233 -6.54 -5.44 -13.10
C SER A 233 -6.61 -6.74 -12.27
N VAL A 234 -5.73 -7.69 -12.60
CA VAL A 234 -5.56 -8.94 -11.87
C VAL A 234 -4.61 -8.71 -10.70
N ALA A 235 -4.91 -9.27 -9.54
CA ALA A 235 -4.22 -8.92 -8.29
C ALA A 235 -3.11 -9.91 -7.91
N SER A 236 -1.99 -9.41 -7.42
CA SER A 236 -0.93 -10.14 -6.70
C SER A 236 -0.51 -11.47 -7.34
N LYS A 237 -0.60 -12.57 -6.58
CA LYS A 237 -0.22 -13.92 -7.05
C LYS A 237 -1.01 -14.35 -8.29
N ASP A 238 -2.26 -13.91 -8.39
CA ASP A 238 -3.13 -14.23 -9.54
C ASP A 238 -2.56 -13.55 -10.79
N ASN A 239 -2.07 -12.31 -10.69
CA ASN A 239 -1.41 -11.61 -11.79
C ASN A 239 -0.12 -12.32 -12.23
N ALA A 240 0.66 -12.81 -11.27
CA ALA A 240 1.84 -13.62 -11.57
C ALA A 240 1.48 -14.90 -12.35
N ALA A 241 0.42 -15.59 -11.93
CA ALA A 241 -0.07 -16.79 -12.62
C ALA A 241 -0.64 -16.45 -14.02
N TRP A 242 -1.40 -15.36 -14.13
CA TRP A 242 -1.91 -14.83 -15.40
C TRP A 242 -0.78 -14.57 -16.40
N ILE A 243 0.21 -13.73 -16.02
CA ILE A 243 1.33 -13.37 -16.90
C ILE A 243 2.11 -14.61 -17.35
N LYS A 244 2.42 -15.51 -16.40
CA LYS A 244 3.17 -16.75 -16.70
C LYS A 244 2.43 -17.62 -17.71
N GLN A 245 1.13 -17.86 -17.51
CA GLN A 245 0.32 -18.71 -18.39
C GLN A 245 0.06 -18.01 -19.73
N ALA A 246 -0.27 -16.73 -19.74
CA ALA A 246 -0.47 -15.95 -20.97
C ALA A 246 0.78 -15.97 -21.85
N LYS A 247 1.96 -15.80 -21.26
CA LYS A 247 3.23 -15.95 -21.99
C LYS A 247 3.40 -17.34 -22.61
N ALA A 248 3.11 -18.40 -21.88
CA ALA A 248 3.23 -19.78 -22.37
C ALA A 248 2.30 -20.07 -23.58
N TYR A 249 1.18 -19.34 -23.69
CA TYR A 249 0.25 -19.42 -24.83
C TYR A 249 0.59 -18.46 -25.98
N GLY A 250 1.69 -17.71 -25.91
CA GLY A 250 2.01 -16.70 -26.91
C GLY A 250 0.98 -15.56 -26.97
N PHE A 251 0.36 -15.25 -25.83
CA PHE A 251 -0.70 -14.24 -25.76
C PHE A 251 -0.19 -12.85 -26.10
N PHE A 252 0.94 -12.44 -25.51
CA PHE A 252 1.45 -11.08 -25.62
C PHE A 252 2.06 -10.76 -26.99
N GLU A 253 2.36 -11.77 -27.79
CA GLU A 253 2.78 -11.64 -29.19
C GLU A 253 1.59 -11.32 -30.10
N LYS A 254 0.37 -11.67 -29.69
CA LYS A 254 -0.85 -11.56 -30.51
C LYS A 254 -1.81 -10.50 -29.99
N VAL A 255 -1.83 -10.28 -28.68
CA VAL A 255 -2.77 -9.37 -28.01
C VAL A 255 -2.00 -8.37 -27.15
N PRO A 256 -1.95 -7.09 -27.54
CA PRO A 256 -1.37 -6.03 -26.72
C PRO A 256 -2.03 -5.96 -25.35
N TYR A 257 -1.23 -5.76 -24.30
CA TYR A 257 -1.66 -5.72 -22.92
C TYR A 257 -1.18 -4.43 -22.22
N PRO A 258 -1.71 -3.25 -22.62
CA PRO A 258 -1.36 -1.99 -21.99
C PRO A 258 -2.13 -1.77 -20.70
N GLY A 259 -1.52 -1.03 -19.76
CA GLY A 259 -2.21 -0.51 -18.59
C GLY A 259 -2.42 -1.49 -17.43
N SER A 260 -1.70 -2.61 -17.43
CA SER A 260 -1.70 -3.52 -16.27
C SER A 260 -1.02 -2.91 -15.06
N LEU A 261 -1.46 -3.28 -13.85
CA LEU A 261 -0.69 -3.01 -12.64
C LEU A 261 0.55 -3.94 -12.64
N ILE A 262 1.72 -3.34 -12.72
CA ILE A 262 3.00 -4.05 -12.64
C ILE A 262 3.81 -3.42 -11.51
N SER A 263 3.80 -4.05 -10.34
CA SER A 263 4.53 -3.58 -9.17
C SER A 263 6.04 -3.86 -9.29
N VAL A 264 6.84 -3.14 -8.52
CA VAL A 264 8.27 -3.41 -8.39
C VAL A 264 8.53 -4.83 -7.89
N SER A 265 7.67 -5.35 -7.00
CA SER A 265 7.75 -6.75 -6.54
C SER A 265 7.64 -7.76 -7.68
N GLU A 266 6.75 -7.51 -8.64
CA GLU A 266 6.61 -8.37 -9.84
C GLU A 266 7.79 -8.23 -10.78
N LEU A 267 8.29 -7.01 -10.98
CA LEU A 267 9.49 -6.78 -11.80
C LEU A 267 10.71 -7.52 -11.24
N ILE A 268 10.89 -7.50 -9.93
CA ILE A 268 12.01 -8.20 -9.28
C ILE A 268 11.81 -9.72 -9.34
N THR A 269 10.65 -10.21 -8.93
CA THR A 269 10.41 -11.66 -8.80
C THR A 269 10.23 -12.38 -10.14
N GLN A 270 9.73 -11.66 -11.15
CA GLN A 270 9.39 -12.22 -12.46
C GLN A 270 10.28 -11.71 -13.60
N SER A 271 11.39 -11.03 -13.29
CA SER A 271 12.26 -10.40 -14.30
C SER A 271 12.65 -11.30 -15.46
N LYS A 272 12.86 -12.60 -15.20
CA LYS A 272 13.17 -13.62 -16.21
C LYS A 272 11.97 -14.10 -17.04
N SER A 273 10.75 -13.92 -16.53
CA SER A 273 9.50 -14.38 -17.14
C SER A 273 8.68 -13.27 -17.79
N LEU A 274 8.96 -12.00 -17.47
CA LEU A 274 8.28 -10.87 -18.12
C LEU A 274 8.58 -10.86 -19.63
N THR A 275 7.57 -10.52 -20.39
CA THR A 275 7.69 -10.37 -21.85
C THR A 275 7.96 -8.90 -22.22
N ARG A 276 8.58 -8.69 -23.40
CA ARG A 276 8.76 -7.34 -23.93
C ARG A 276 7.41 -6.76 -24.38
N GLY A 277 7.28 -5.44 -24.29
CA GLY A 277 6.08 -4.73 -24.76
C GLY A 277 4.94 -4.64 -23.73
N LEU A 278 5.12 -5.19 -22.51
CA LEU A 278 4.21 -4.88 -21.42
C LEU A 278 4.36 -3.41 -21.01
N VAL A 279 3.24 -2.71 -20.96
CA VAL A 279 3.14 -1.33 -20.44
C VAL A 279 2.31 -1.37 -19.19
N GLY A 280 2.89 -1.00 -18.08
CA GLY A 280 2.22 -1.10 -16.79
C GLY A 280 2.27 0.19 -15.98
N LEU A 281 1.49 0.20 -14.91
CA LEU A 281 1.46 1.24 -13.89
C LEU A 281 2.13 0.73 -12.60
N CYS A 282 3.06 1.49 -12.06
CA CYS A 282 3.57 1.35 -10.70
C CYS A 282 3.05 2.51 -9.87
N ARG A 283 2.56 2.25 -8.64
CA ARG A 283 1.95 3.29 -7.79
C ARG A 283 2.98 4.20 -7.14
N ALA A 284 4.13 3.67 -6.77
CA ALA A 284 5.20 4.40 -6.11
C ALA A 284 6.57 3.93 -6.61
N PRO A 285 6.96 4.35 -7.84
CA PRO A 285 8.22 3.93 -8.45
C PRO A 285 9.41 4.65 -7.79
N PHE A 286 9.94 4.13 -6.70
CA PHE A 286 11.02 4.76 -5.92
C PHE A 286 12.20 5.17 -6.78
N PHE A 287 12.53 4.37 -7.81
CA PHE A 287 13.66 4.60 -8.70
C PHE A 287 13.51 5.85 -9.59
N ALA A 288 12.30 6.33 -9.77
CA ALA A 288 12.01 7.56 -10.51
C ALA A 288 12.10 8.84 -9.66
N HIS A 289 12.29 8.70 -8.33
CA HIS A 289 12.24 9.81 -7.38
C HIS A 289 13.42 9.82 -6.40
N LEU A 290 14.58 9.31 -6.81
CA LEU A 290 15.79 9.30 -5.97
C LEU A 290 16.43 10.70 -5.80
N ASP A 291 15.96 11.68 -6.55
CA ASP A 291 16.24 13.10 -6.37
C ASP A 291 15.54 13.72 -5.16
N VAL A 292 14.48 13.07 -4.66
CA VAL A 292 13.78 13.46 -3.42
C VAL A 292 14.54 12.90 -2.22
N PRO A 293 15.09 13.77 -1.31
CA PRO A 293 15.95 13.32 -0.21
C PRO A 293 15.29 12.26 0.71
N MET A 294 14.00 12.42 1.01
CA MET A 294 13.26 11.44 1.83
C MET A 294 13.21 10.06 1.16
N MET A 295 12.95 10.01 -0.14
CA MET A 295 12.94 8.76 -0.90
C MET A 295 14.33 8.13 -0.97
N ALA A 296 15.37 8.92 -1.26
CA ALA A 296 16.74 8.43 -1.31
C ALA A 296 17.18 7.83 0.03
N ASN A 297 16.87 8.51 1.15
CA ASN A 297 17.17 8.03 2.50
C ASN A 297 16.43 6.75 2.82
N PHE A 298 15.11 6.69 2.55
CA PHE A 298 14.32 5.47 2.74
C PHE A 298 14.92 4.28 1.98
N VAL A 299 15.20 4.44 0.68
CA VAL A 299 15.76 3.37 -0.15
C VAL A 299 17.12 2.90 0.40
N LYS A 300 17.98 3.83 0.82
CA LYS A 300 19.28 3.53 1.43
C LYS A 300 19.12 2.75 2.73
N SER A 301 18.29 3.21 3.67
CA SER A 301 18.03 2.57 4.96
C SER A 301 17.41 1.19 4.79
N PHE A 302 16.40 1.07 3.92
CA PHE A 302 15.73 -0.19 3.64
C PHE A 302 16.71 -1.22 3.05
N LYS A 303 17.51 -0.81 2.05
CA LYS A 303 18.52 -1.69 1.45
C LYS A 303 19.59 -2.11 2.44
N ALA A 304 20.08 -1.19 3.27
CA ALA A 304 21.08 -1.49 4.29
C ALA A 304 20.58 -2.51 5.32
N LYS A 305 19.29 -2.41 5.71
CA LYS A 305 18.70 -3.28 6.73
C LYS A 305 18.28 -4.65 6.20
N TYR A 306 17.69 -4.70 4.99
CA TYR A 306 17.04 -5.90 4.48
C TYR A 306 17.78 -6.55 3.29
N ASP A 307 18.93 -6.01 2.88
CA ASP A 307 19.77 -6.46 1.75
C ASP A 307 18.99 -6.62 0.43
N ARG A 308 18.00 -5.75 0.22
CA ARG A 308 17.22 -5.66 -1.02
C ARG A 308 16.64 -4.27 -1.23
N TYR A 309 16.26 -3.95 -2.47
CA TYR A 309 15.51 -2.74 -2.75
C TYR A 309 14.06 -2.85 -2.25
N PRO A 310 13.44 -1.73 -1.80
CA PRO A 310 12.04 -1.71 -1.45
C PRO A 310 11.15 -1.93 -2.68
N SER A 311 9.94 -2.40 -2.46
CA SER A 311 8.88 -2.34 -3.47
C SER A 311 8.09 -1.05 -3.36
N ASP A 312 7.23 -0.77 -4.34
CA ASP A 312 6.23 0.31 -4.26
C ASP A 312 5.28 0.16 -3.05
N TRP A 313 4.99 -1.08 -2.65
CA TRP A 313 4.21 -1.38 -1.45
C TRP A 313 4.93 -0.95 -0.17
N ALA A 314 6.25 -1.14 -0.13
CA ALA A 314 7.09 -0.67 0.97
C ALA A 314 7.10 0.85 1.08
N VAL A 315 7.20 1.57 -0.04
CA VAL A 315 7.13 3.04 -0.05
C VAL A 315 5.83 3.53 0.56
N MET A 316 4.69 3.00 0.10
CA MET A 316 3.38 3.45 0.55
C MET A 316 3.12 3.17 2.02
N GLU A 317 3.55 2.03 2.54
CA GLU A 317 3.39 1.70 3.96
C GLU A 317 4.36 2.49 4.86
N TYR A 318 5.58 2.78 4.38
CA TYR A 318 6.49 3.70 5.06
C TYR A 318 5.89 5.10 5.16
N ASP A 319 5.38 5.62 4.04
CA ASP A 319 4.74 6.94 3.98
C ASP A 319 3.53 7.04 4.93
N ALA A 320 2.76 5.96 5.08
CA ALA A 320 1.60 5.96 5.98
C ALA A 320 1.97 6.26 7.43
N VAL A 321 3.10 5.71 7.92
CA VAL A 321 3.60 6.01 9.27
C VAL A 321 4.03 7.47 9.40
N TYR A 322 4.70 8.01 8.38
CA TYR A 322 5.15 9.41 8.39
C TYR A 322 3.99 10.40 8.22
N VAL A 323 2.96 10.06 7.44
CA VAL A 323 1.72 10.87 7.36
C VAL A 323 1.02 10.92 8.72
N LEU A 324 0.93 9.78 9.42
CA LEU A 324 0.40 9.76 10.79
C LEU A 324 1.26 10.62 11.73
N LYS A 325 2.59 10.48 11.66
CA LYS A 325 3.54 11.32 12.45
C LYS A 325 3.29 12.80 12.21
N GLN A 326 3.22 13.23 10.95
CA GLN A 326 2.96 14.63 10.60
C GLN A 326 1.59 15.12 11.12
N GLY A 327 0.56 14.28 11.06
CA GLY A 327 -0.75 14.59 11.61
C GLY A 327 -0.69 14.83 13.12
N ILE A 328 -0.04 13.94 13.85
CA ILE A 328 0.17 14.04 15.31
C ILE A 328 0.98 15.31 15.67
N GLU A 329 2.07 15.58 14.94
CA GLU A 329 2.91 16.75 15.17
C GLU A 329 2.15 18.06 14.91
N LYS A 330 1.34 18.10 13.86
CA LYS A 330 0.50 19.27 13.55
C LYS A 330 -0.61 19.48 14.57
N ALA A 331 -1.20 18.41 15.09
CA ALA A 331 -2.22 18.46 16.13
C ALA A 331 -1.61 18.79 17.52
N GLY A 332 -0.32 18.46 17.72
CA GLY A 332 0.33 18.56 19.05
C GLY A 332 -0.23 17.54 20.07
N SER A 333 -0.96 16.52 19.61
CA SER A 333 -1.64 15.51 20.42
C SER A 333 -1.57 14.13 19.75
N ILE A 334 -1.54 13.09 20.57
CA ILE A 334 -1.71 11.69 20.17
C ILE A 334 -3.16 11.21 20.26
N ASP A 335 -4.07 12.05 20.72
CA ASP A 335 -5.49 11.74 20.80
C ASP A 335 -6.16 11.85 19.44
N THR A 336 -7.17 11.02 19.21
CA THR A 336 -7.87 10.90 17.93
C THR A 336 -9.17 11.72 17.86
N ASP A 337 -9.55 12.36 18.95
CA ASP A 337 -10.73 13.25 19.08
C ASP A 337 -10.39 14.71 18.82
#